data_8017de222d290889e5c43a923461f4f5
#
_entry.id   8017de222d290889e5c43a923461f4f5
#
_cell.length_a   1.000
_cell.length_b   1.000
_cell.length_c   1.000
_cell.angle_alpha   90.00
_cell.angle_beta   90.00
_cell.angle_gamma   90.00
#
_symmetry.space_group_name_H-M   'P 1'
#
loop_
_entity.id
_entity.type
_entity.pdbx_description
1 polymer ?
#
loop_
_entity_poly.entity_id
_entity_poly.type
_entity_poly.pdbx_seq_one_letter_code
_entity_poly.pdbx_strand_id
1 'polypeptide(L)'
;MDNAIQLTDDLIIGKGRDRICYAHPHRKDQCIKISISNDKQSKREVRYFKFLTNKNVNLSKISTFQGTVITNLGKGYTFDLIRNEDGNVSKTLRQCLEFKKFTIDDIQPKLINLRKYLIKNRICVRDISPSNISCQETSKGV
;
A
#
# COMPACT_ATOMS: atom_id res chain seq x y z
N MET A 1 25.03 13.36 -12.03
CA MET A 1 24.46 12.22 -12.76
C MET A 1 23.11 11.90 -12.18
N ASP A 2 22.12 11.96 -13.03
CA ASP A 2 20.77 11.68 -12.59
C ASP A 2 20.57 10.18 -12.39
N ASN A 3 20.65 9.75 -11.16
CA ASN A 3 20.24 8.40 -10.76
C ASN A 3 18.72 8.31 -10.60
N ALA A 4 17.98 8.91 -11.53
CA ALA A 4 16.52 8.85 -11.49
C ALA A 4 16.05 7.42 -11.74
N ILE A 5 15.12 6.95 -10.92
CA ILE A 5 14.50 5.64 -11.09
C ILE A 5 13.63 5.67 -12.34
N GLN A 6 13.85 4.73 -13.26
CA GLN A 6 13.08 4.62 -14.49
C GLN A 6 11.81 3.79 -14.23
N LEU A 7 10.66 4.44 -14.36
CA LEU A 7 9.35 3.82 -14.26
C LEU A 7 8.75 3.63 -15.65
N THR A 8 8.30 2.42 -15.91
CA THR A 8 7.69 2.00 -17.18
C THR A 8 6.30 1.42 -16.90
N ASP A 9 5.46 1.37 -17.94
CA ASP A 9 4.05 0.96 -17.79
C ASP A 9 3.89 -0.47 -17.28
N ASP A 10 4.85 -1.36 -17.57
CA ASP A 10 4.85 -2.74 -17.07
C ASP A 10 5.01 -2.84 -15.55
N LEU A 11 5.47 -1.76 -14.90
CA LEU A 11 5.59 -1.70 -13.44
C LEU A 11 4.30 -1.24 -12.74
N ILE A 12 3.28 -0.82 -13.48
CA ILE A 12 2.03 -0.34 -12.90
C ILE A 12 1.31 -1.49 -12.20
N ILE A 13 1.03 -1.32 -10.91
CA ILE A 13 0.28 -2.28 -10.10
C ILE A 13 -1.09 -1.75 -9.67
N GLY A 14 -1.32 -0.46 -9.80
CA GLY A 14 -2.61 0.14 -9.50
C GLY A 14 -2.69 1.57 -9.99
N LYS A 15 -3.91 2.00 -10.34
CA LYS A 15 -4.17 3.36 -10.79
C LYS A 15 -5.40 3.88 -10.06
N GLY A 16 -5.19 4.90 -9.24
CA GLY A 16 -6.25 5.60 -8.54
C GLY A 16 -6.64 6.88 -9.25
N ARG A 17 -7.51 7.64 -8.61
CA ARG A 17 -7.96 8.94 -9.12
C ARG A 17 -6.81 9.96 -9.17
N ASP A 18 -6.00 10.01 -8.13
CA ASP A 18 -5.00 11.07 -7.93
C ASP A 18 -3.57 10.59 -8.09
N ARG A 19 -3.35 9.28 -8.11
CA ARG A 19 -2.01 8.67 -8.16
C ARG A 19 -1.99 7.39 -8.97
N ILE A 20 -0.81 7.10 -9.53
CA ILE A 20 -0.48 5.80 -10.12
C ILE A 20 0.55 5.13 -9.21
N CYS A 21 0.34 3.86 -8.92
CA CYS A 21 1.24 3.05 -8.11
C CYS A 21 2.07 2.12 -8.98
N TYR A 22 3.38 2.23 -8.87
CA TYR A 22 4.35 1.41 -9.60
C TYR A 22 5.07 0.47 -8.64
N ALA A 23 5.32 -0.76 -9.05
CA ALA A 23 6.27 -1.62 -8.35
C ALA A 23 7.67 -0.99 -8.44
N HIS A 24 8.41 -0.99 -7.34
CA HIS A 24 9.78 -0.46 -7.37
C HIS A 24 10.68 -1.39 -8.20
N PRO A 25 11.40 -0.89 -9.22
CA PRO A 25 12.17 -1.76 -10.11
C PRO A 25 13.35 -2.46 -9.43
N HIS A 26 13.85 -1.92 -8.32
CA HIS A 26 15.04 -2.44 -7.62
C HIS A 26 14.76 -2.96 -6.20
N ARG A 27 13.54 -2.76 -5.67
CA ARG A 27 13.15 -3.20 -4.31
C ARG A 27 11.81 -3.91 -4.34
N LYS A 28 11.85 -5.23 -4.12
CA LYS A 28 10.64 -6.07 -4.17
C LYS A 28 9.60 -5.72 -3.12
N ASP A 29 10.04 -5.17 -1.99
CA ASP A 29 9.19 -4.84 -0.84
C ASP A 29 8.65 -3.41 -0.87
N GLN A 30 8.86 -2.69 -1.96
CA GLN A 30 8.42 -1.29 -2.08
C GLN A 30 7.64 -1.03 -3.36
N CYS A 31 6.74 -0.06 -3.27
CA CYS A 31 6.09 0.56 -4.43
C CYS A 31 6.35 2.06 -4.43
N ILE A 32 6.17 2.68 -5.60
CA ILE A 32 6.37 4.11 -5.80
C ILE A 32 5.04 4.70 -6.27
N LYS A 33 4.53 5.69 -5.55
CA LYS A 33 3.30 6.40 -5.91
C LYS A 33 3.65 7.73 -6.55
N ILE A 34 3.15 7.93 -7.77
CA ILE A 34 3.33 9.15 -8.56
C ILE A 34 1.99 9.88 -8.63
N SER A 35 2.00 11.16 -8.27
CA SER A 35 0.82 12.02 -8.34
C SER A 35 0.51 12.37 -9.78
N ILE A 36 -0.78 12.37 -10.15
CA ILE A 36 -1.25 12.68 -11.50
C ILE A 36 -1.31 14.20 -11.71
N SER A 37 -1.89 14.95 -10.76
CA SER A 37 -2.06 16.40 -10.89
C SER A 37 -1.29 17.19 -9.83
N ASN A 38 -1.47 16.86 -8.57
CA ASN A 38 -0.76 17.49 -7.45
C ASN A 38 -0.46 16.45 -6.37
N ASP A 39 0.45 16.78 -5.48
CA ASP A 39 0.93 15.86 -4.44
C ASP A 39 0.34 16.11 -3.05
N LYS A 40 -0.79 16.78 -2.96
CA LYS A 40 -1.44 17.10 -1.67
C LYS A 40 -1.75 15.85 -0.86
N GLN A 41 -2.27 14.81 -1.50
CA GLN A 41 -2.57 13.53 -0.84
C GLN A 41 -1.29 12.90 -0.29
N SER A 42 -0.25 12.82 -1.09
CA SER A 42 1.03 12.24 -0.68
C SER A 42 1.68 13.03 0.45
N LYS A 43 1.67 14.35 0.38
CA LYS A 43 2.20 15.20 1.46
C LYS A 43 1.44 15.02 2.77
N ARG A 44 0.12 14.87 2.71
CA ARG A 44 -0.72 14.61 3.88
C ARG A 44 -0.37 13.26 4.52
N GLU A 45 -0.22 12.23 3.70
CA GLU A 45 0.20 10.90 4.17
C GLU A 45 1.57 10.93 4.83
N VAL A 46 2.55 11.62 4.23
CA VAL A 46 3.90 11.76 4.80
C VAL A 46 3.83 12.39 6.20
N ARG A 47 3.06 13.48 6.35
CA ARG A 47 2.91 14.14 7.67
C ARG A 47 2.28 13.19 8.68
N TYR A 48 1.27 12.44 8.28
CA TYR A 48 0.59 11.49 9.16
C TYR A 48 1.51 10.35 9.58
N PHE A 49 2.29 9.77 8.66
CA PHE A 49 3.27 8.74 9.01
C PHE A 49 4.38 9.25 9.92
N LYS A 50 4.84 10.47 9.73
CA LYS A 50 5.78 11.11 10.68
C LYS A 50 5.18 11.21 12.08
N PHE A 51 3.92 11.62 12.17
CA PHE A 51 3.21 11.66 13.45
C PHE A 51 3.12 10.28 14.10
N LEU A 52 2.71 9.25 13.36
CA LEU A 52 2.61 7.88 13.87
C LEU A 52 3.97 7.34 14.32
N THR A 53 5.02 7.59 13.55
CA THR A 53 6.38 7.16 13.88
C THR A 53 6.88 7.83 15.16
N ASN A 54 6.62 9.13 15.34
CA ASN A 54 6.99 9.86 16.55
C ASN A 54 6.24 9.36 17.79
N LYS A 55 5.07 8.77 17.63
CA LYS A 55 4.28 8.16 18.70
C LYS A 55 4.61 6.68 18.95
N ASN A 56 5.61 6.13 18.25
CA ASN A 56 5.99 4.71 18.34
C ASN A 56 4.82 3.75 18.11
N VAL A 57 3.94 4.08 17.17
CA VAL A 57 2.77 3.26 16.84
C VAL A 57 3.23 1.98 16.12
N ASN A 58 2.60 0.85 16.45
CA ASN A 58 2.79 -0.39 15.70
C ASN A 58 2.19 -0.27 14.31
N LEU A 59 3.04 -0.26 13.26
CA LEU A 59 2.66 -0.09 11.86
C LEU A 59 2.67 -1.41 11.07
N SER A 60 2.71 -2.56 11.74
CA SER A 60 2.92 -3.87 11.12
C SER A 60 1.84 -4.29 10.11
N LYS A 61 0.64 -3.71 10.19
CA LYS A 61 -0.49 -4.06 9.32
C LYS A 61 -0.90 -2.95 8.36
N ILE A 62 -0.08 -1.95 8.16
CA ILE A 62 -0.31 -0.91 7.15
C ILE A 62 0.92 -0.74 6.26
N SER A 63 0.65 -0.37 5.01
CA SER A 63 1.71 -0.01 4.06
C SER A 63 2.32 1.32 4.50
N THR A 64 3.54 1.27 5.00
CA THR A 64 4.22 2.39 5.65
C THR A 64 5.03 3.19 4.63
N PHE A 65 5.02 4.51 4.78
CA PHE A 65 5.85 5.42 4.00
C PHE A 65 7.34 5.18 4.29
N GLN A 66 8.15 5.00 3.23
CA GLN A 66 9.57 4.69 3.33
C GLN A 66 10.50 5.82 2.89
N GLY A 67 9.99 6.82 2.22
CA GLY A 67 10.79 7.96 1.74
C GLY A 67 10.37 8.46 0.37
N THR A 68 11.14 9.38 -0.17
CA THR A 68 10.91 9.94 -1.51
C THR A 68 12.05 9.57 -2.44
N VAL A 69 11.74 9.49 -3.72
CA VAL A 69 12.70 9.19 -4.78
C VAL A 69 12.47 10.11 -5.97
N ILE A 70 13.52 10.31 -6.77
CA ILE A 70 13.41 11.00 -8.05
C ILE A 70 13.24 9.94 -9.14
N THR A 71 12.25 10.15 -9.98
CA THR A 71 11.94 9.26 -11.11
C THR A 71 11.89 10.03 -12.42
N ASN A 72 11.85 9.29 -13.53
CA ASN A 72 11.61 9.89 -14.85
C ASN A 72 10.23 10.56 -14.98
N LEU A 73 9.31 10.26 -14.05
CA LEU A 73 7.97 10.86 -14.02
C LEU A 73 7.82 11.93 -12.92
N GLY A 74 8.94 12.35 -12.32
CA GLY A 74 8.97 13.33 -11.25
C GLY A 74 9.20 12.70 -9.88
N LYS A 75 8.86 13.45 -8.83
CA LYS A 75 9.02 12.99 -7.45
C LYS A 75 8.07 11.84 -7.13
N GLY A 76 8.61 10.75 -6.64
CA GLY A 76 7.86 9.59 -6.18
C GLY A 76 7.89 9.45 -4.65
N TYR A 77 6.84 8.84 -4.12
CA TYR A 77 6.68 8.52 -2.71
C TYR A 77 6.68 7.02 -2.54
N THR A 78 7.64 6.48 -1.79
CA THR A 78 7.79 5.04 -1.61
C THR A 78 7.04 4.56 -0.38
N PHE A 79 6.38 3.43 -0.54
CA PHE A 79 5.62 2.74 0.50
C PHE A 79 5.94 1.25 0.48
N ASP A 80 5.61 0.55 1.55
CA ASP A 80 5.68 -0.90 1.58
C ASP A 80 4.79 -1.50 0.50
N LEU A 81 5.30 -2.50 -0.21
CA LEU A 81 4.52 -3.31 -1.14
C LEU A 81 4.30 -4.69 -0.52
N ILE A 82 3.04 -5.02 -0.29
CA ILE A 82 2.69 -6.29 0.32
C ILE A 82 2.69 -7.38 -0.73
N ARG A 83 3.42 -8.47 -0.45
CA ARG A 83 3.50 -9.64 -1.32
C ARG A 83 3.04 -10.89 -0.57
N ASN A 84 2.51 -11.83 -1.33
CA ASN A 84 2.21 -13.16 -0.85
C ASN A 84 3.50 -13.94 -0.56
N GLU A 85 3.38 -15.03 0.15
CA GLU A 85 4.53 -15.92 0.45
C GLU A 85 5.22 -16.43 -0.84
N ASP A 86 4.47 -16.58 -1.93
CA ASP A 86 5.01 -16.99 -3.24
C ASP A 86 5.76 -15.87 -3.99
N GLY A 87 5.80 -14.66 -3.44
CA GLY A 87 6.48 -13.51 -4.02
C GLY A 87 5.60 -12.63 -4.93
N ASN A 88 4.39 -13.07 -5.28
CA ASN A 88 3.47 -12.26 -6.08
C ASN A 88 2.92 -11.10 -5.27
N VAL A 89 2.63 -9.97 -5.93
CA VAL A 89 1.97 -8.83 -5.30
C VAL A 89 0.59 -9.28 -4.79
N SER A 90 0.32 -9.02 -3.52
CA SER A 90 -0.96 -9.36 -2.91
C SER A 90 -2.10 -8.61 -3.58
N LYS A 91 -3.19 -9.33 -3.86
CA LYS A 91 -4.40 -8.74 -4.44
C LYS A 91 -5.13 -7.91 -3.39
N THR A 92 -5.87 -6.91 -3.86
CA THR A 92 -6.78 -6.17 -3.00
C THR A 92 -7.97 -7.05 -2.61
N LEU A 93 -8.65 -6.67 -1.52
CA LEU A 93 -9.88 -7.36 -1.11
C LEU A 93 -10.92 -7.33 -2.23
N ARG A 94 -11.06 -6.21 -2.95
CA ARG A 94 -11.96 -6.10 -4.09
C ARG A 94 -11.64 -7.17 -5.14
N GLN A 95 -10.37 -7.28 -5.55
CA GLN A 95 -9.95 -8.28 -6.54
C GLN A 95 -10.22 -9.71 -6.05
N CYS A 96 -9.96 -9.99 -4.78
CA CYS A 96 -10.21 -11.31 -4.21
C CYS A 96 -11.70 -11.67 -4.22
N LEU A 97 -12.58 -10.71 -3.95
CA LEU A 97 -14.02 -10.91 -3.99
C LEU A 97 -14.54 -11.05 -5.43
N GLU A 98 -14.04 -10.22 -6.35
CA GLU A 98 -14.42 -10.30 -7.78
C GLU A 98 -14.01 -11.64 -8.41
N PHE A 99 -12.83 -12.13 -8.08
CA PHE A 99 -12.34 -13.44 -8.55
C PHE A 99 -12.88 -14.62 -7.73
N LYS A 100 -13.76 -14.38 -6.78
CA LYS A 100 -14.35 -15.41 -5.89
C LYS A 100 -13.31 -16.28 -5.19
N LYS A 101 -12.15 -15.68 -4.89
CA LYS A 101 -11.03 -16.38 -4.24
C LYS A 101 -11.35 -16.70 -2.78
N PHE A 102 -12.09 -15.80 -2.11
CA PHE A 102 -12.54 -15.93 -0.74
C PHE A 102 -14.02 -15.54 -0.66
N THR A 103 -14.74 -16.14 0.27
CA THR A 103 -16.09 -15.71 0.63
C THR A 103 -16.02 -14.59 1.67
N ILE A 104 -17.14 -13.87 1.84
CA ILE A 104 -17.25 -12.85 2.89
C ILE A 104 -17.05 -13.51 4.27
N ASP A 105 -17.57 -14.71 4.47
CA ASP A 105 -17.43 -15.44 5.74
C ASP A 105 -15.96 -15.76 6.05
N ASP A 106 -15.15 -16.08 5.03
CA ASP A 106 -13.71 -16.30 5.19
C ASP A 106 -12.97 -15.03 5.61
N ILE A 107 -13.38 -13.89 5.08
CA ILE A 107 -12.70 -12.60 5.24
C ILE A 107 -13.16 -11.84 6.49
N GLN A 108 -14.41 -12.02 6.91
CA GLN A 108 -15.01 -11.25 8.00
C GLN A 108 -14.17 -11.28 9.30
N PRO A 109 -13.67 -12.43 9.78
CA PRO A 109 -12.83 -12.47 10.97
C PRO A 109 -11.54 -11.65 10.81
N LYS A 110 -10.97 -11.65 9.60
CA LYS A 110 -9.75 -10.89 9.29
C LYS A 110 -10.00 -9.39 9.30
N LEU A 111 -11.15 -8.95 8.78
CA LEU A 111 -11.56 -7.55 8.82
C LEU A 111 -11.82 -7.07 10.24
N ILE A 112 -12.42 -7.90 11.08
CA ILE A 112 -12.63 -7.61 12.50
C ILE A 112 -11.26 -7.43 13.20
N ASN A 113 -10.31 -8.30 12.92
CA ASN A 113 -8.96 -8.20 13.47
C ASN A 113 -8.23 -6.94 13.01
N LEU A 114 -8.37 -6.58 11.73
CA LEU A 114 -7.82 -5.34 11.21
C LEU A 114 -8.41 -4.11 11.91
N ARG A 115 -9.73 -4.09 12.08
CA ARG A 115 -10.43 -3.03 12.81
C ARG A 115 -9.93 -2.90 14.24
N LYS A 116 -9.82 -4.02 14.96
CA LYS A 116 -9.30 -4.04 16.33
C LYS A 116 -7.87 -3.49 16.41
N TYR A 117 -7.03 -3.88 15.45
CA TYR A 117 -5.66 -3.37 15.35
C TYR A 117 -5.64 -1.84 15.15
N LEU A 118 -6.43 -1.32 14.23
CA LEU A 118 -6.49 0.12 13.96
C LEU A 118 -6.96 0.90 15.19
N ILE A 119 -8.01 0.43 15.86
CA ILE A 119 -8.54 1.06 17.07
C ILE A 119 -7.52 1.01 18.21
N LYS A 120 -6.93 -0.15 18.46
CA LYS A 120 -5.93 -0.34 19.53
C LYS A 120 -4.73 0.60 19.36
N ASN A 121 -4.28 0.79 18.13
CA ASN A 121 -3.13 1.63 17.82
C ASN A 121 -3.52 3.08 17.49
N ARG A 122 -4.80 3.43 17.60
CA ARG A 122 -5.34 4.77 17.30
C ARG A 122 -4.93 5.27 15.92
N ILE A 123 -4.97 4.38 14.93
CA ILE A 123 -4.67 4.71 13.54
C ILE A 123 -5.95 5.11 12.83
N CYS A 124 -5.98 6.32 12.27
CA CYS A 124 -7.07 6.80 11.45
C CYS A 124 -6.78 6.53 9.99
N VAL A 125 -7.62 5.74 9.35
CA VAL A 125 -7.58 5.51 7.91
C VAL A 125 -8.72 6.30 7.28
N ARG A 126 -8.39 7.21 6.37
CA ARG A 126 -9.36 8.11 5.78
C ARG A 126 -10.30 7.41 4.80
N ASP A 127 -9.78 6.43 4.06
CA ASP A 127 -10.53 5.70 3.04
C ASP A 127 -10.32 4.20 3.22
N ILE A 128 -11.13 3.60 4.09
CA ILE A 128 -11.16 2.14 4.23
C ILE A 128 -12.16 1.61 3.20
N SER A 129 -11.62 1.13 2.08
CA SER A 129 -12.41 0.49 1.03
C SER A 129 -11.76 -0.84 0.63
N PRO A 130 -12.51 -1.76 0.00
CA PRO A 130 -11.94 -3.02 -0.47
C PRO A 130 -10.77 -2.86 -1.44
N SER A 131 -10.68 -1.73 -2.13
CA SER A 131 -9.56 -1.42 -3.04
C SER A 131 -8.28 -1.02 -2.30
N ASN A 132 -8.37 -0.64 -1.02
CA ASN A 132 -7.25 -0.18 -0.19
C ASN A 132 -6.84 -1.20 0.87
N ILE A 133 -7.39 -2.40 0.83
CA ILE A 133 -7.04 -3.50 1.73
C ILE A 133 -6.35 -4.58 0.91
N SER A 134 -5.12 -4.93 1.28
CA SER A 134 -4.37 -6.01 0.66
C SER A 134 -4.64 -7.33 1.38
N CYS A 135 -4.87 -8.38 0.61
CA CYS A 135 -5.05 -9.74 1.13
C CYS A 135 -3.76 -10.53 0.91
N GLN A 136 -2.93 -10.59 1.93
CA GLN A 136 -1.67 -11.33 1.88
C GLN A 136 -1.93 -12.82 2.08
N GLU A 137 -1.52 -13.62 1.12
CA GLU A 137 -1.65 -15.07 1.18
C GLU A 137 -0.35 -15.71 1.63
N THR A 138 -0.46 -16.58 2.62
CA THR A 138 0.64 -17.37 3.17
C THR A 138 0.23 -18.83 3.26
N SER A 139 1.17 -19.72 3.61
CA SER A 139 0.86 -21.13 3.88
C SER A 139 -0.16 -21.33 5.01
N LYS A 140 -0.39 -20.31 5.84
CA LYS A 140 -1.38 -20.31 6.94
C LYS A 140 -2.72 -19.68 6.55
N GLY A 141 -2.91 -19.33 5.27
CA GLY A 141 -4.09 -18.64 4.77
C GLY A 141 -3.86 -17.16 4.52
N VAL A 142 -4.95 -16.44 4.41
CA VAL A 142 -4.92 -14.99 4.11
C VAL A 142 -4.85 -14.13 5.37
#